data_3750a253ae6031855ee4468f8240da1a
#
_entry.id   3750a253ae6031855ee4468f8240da1a
#
_cell.length_a   1.000
_cell.length_b   1.000
_cell.length_c   1.000
_cell.angle_alpha   90.00
_cell.angle_beta   90.00
_cell.angle_gamma   90.00
#
_symmetry.space_group_name_H-M   'P 1'
#
loop_
_entity.id
_entity.type
_entity.pdbx_description
1 polymer ?
#
loop_
_entity_poly.entity_id
_entity_poly.type
_entity_poly.pdbx_seq_one_letter_code
_entity_poly.pdbx_strand_id
1 'polypeptide(L)'
;MAKQDAILKEKEQEREEKVIETVSKTDQFFRENKKTIYGILIALVVIALALVAYQKFYVQPKSDEATAQMIPAEANFRNGEYELALNGDGNVLGFAQIINDFGAKGGKDVYFYAGVCELQLGNYQAAIDYLKKYNGKDAILSARATACIGDAYVGLEKYSEAVGYFEKAAAAADNMFSDGYLLTAGLPSKE
;
A
#
# COMPACT_ATOMS: atom_id res chain seq x y z
N MET A 1 -57.39 8.35 -24.50
CA MET A 1 -56.81 6.99 -24.38
C MET A 1 -56.22 6.52 -25.72
N ALA A 2 -56.98 6.34 -26.78
CA ALA A 2 -56.47 5.79 -28.08
C ALA A 2 -55.27 6.51 -28.71
N LYS A 3 -55.14 7.84 -28.57
CA LYS A 3 -54.03 8.63 -29.12
C LYS A 3 -52.73 8.49 -28.31
N GLN A 4 -52.83 8.21 -27.04
CA GLN A 4 -51.70 7.97 -26.12
C GLN A 4 -51.12 6.57 -26.32
N ASP A 5 -52.00 5.58 -26.55
CA ASP A 5 -51.60 4.20 -26.84
C ASP A 5 -50.89 4.06 -28.18
N ALA A 6 -51.32 4.87 -29.19
CA ALA A 6 -50.66 4.93 -30.51
C ALA A 6 -49.23 5.48 -30.39
N ILE A 7 -49.02 6.56 -29.63
CA ILE A 7 -47.71 7.18 -29.42
C ILE A 7 -46.77 6.24 -28.63
N LEU A 8 -47.30 5.49 -27.69
CA LEU A 8 -46.50 4.50 -26.92
C LEU A 8 -46.04 3.34 -27.82
N LYS A 9 -46.93 2.82 -28.66
CA LYS A 9 -46.58 1.79 -29.65
C LYS A 9 -45.54 2.26 -30.68
N GLU A 10 -45.65 3.49 -31.16
CA GLU A 10 -44.68 4.08 -32.07
C GLU A 10 -43.29 4.22 -31.43
N LYS A 11 -43.24 4.65 -30.16
CA LYS A 11 -41.99 4.73 -29.42
C LYS A 11 -41.39 3.34 -29.09
N GLU A 12 -42.21 2.34 -28.86
CA GLU A 12 -41.74 0.98 -28.68
C GLU A 12 -41.15 0.41 -29.98
N GLN A 13 -41.80 0.61 -31.09
CA GLN A 13 -41.30 0.19 -32.40
C GLN A 13 -39.98 0.90 -32.78
N GLU A 14 -39.86 2.21 -32.54
CA GLU A 14 -38.60 2.93 -32.76
C GLU A 14 -37.46 2.41 -31.86
N ARG A 15 -37.76 2.01 -30.64
CA ARG A 15 -36.77 1.41 -29.73
C ARG A 15 -36.34 0.02 -30.22
N GLU A 16 -37.27 -0.80 -30.62
CA GLU A 16 -36.99 -2.13 -31.16
C GLU A 16 -36.16 -2.07 -32.45
N GLU A 17 -36.49 -1.16 -33.37
CA GLU A 17 -35.72 -0.94 -34.60
C GLU A 17 -34.29 -0.47 -34.28
N LYS A 18 -34.10 0.49 -33.37
CA LYS A 18 -32.77 0.95 -32.93
C LYS A 18 -31.96 -0.14 -32.29
N VAL A 19 -32.58 -1.00 -31.49
CA VAL A 19 -31.92 -2.15 -30.87
C VAL A 19 -31.47 -3.15 -31.93
N ILE A 20 -32.35 -3.49 -32.88
CA ILE A 20 -32.06 -4.43 -33.98
C ILE A 20 -30.93 -3.87 -34.85
N GLU A 21 -30.97 -2.59 -35.20
CA GLU A 21 -29.92 -1.92 -36.01
C GLU A 21 -28.57 -1.94 -35.24
N THR A 22 -28.57 -1.64 -33.93
CA THR A 22 -27.36 -1.63 -33.12
C THR A 22 -26.76 -3.04 -32.98
N VAL A 23 -27.62 -4.05 -32.78
CA VAL A 23 -27.19 -5.46 -32.71
C VAL A 23 -26.62 -5.93 -34.03
N SER A 24 -27.29 -5.58 -35.16
CA SER A 24 -26.81 -5.92 -36.49
C SER A 24 -25.44 -5.31 -36.81
N LYS A 25 -25.25 -4.00 -36.52
CA LYS A 25 -23.97 -3.31 -36.71
C LYS A 25 -22.86 -3.91 -35.83
N THR A 26 -23.19 -4.29 -34.59
CA THR A 26 -22.25 -4.93 -33.67
C THR A 26 -21.85 -6.30 -34.22
N ASP A 27 -22.80 -7.11 -34.67
CA ASP A 27 -22.53 -8.45 -35.21
C ASP A 27 -21.69 -8.37 -36.50
N GLN A 28 -21.96 -7.40 -37.35
CA GLN A 28 -21.16 -7.15 -38.57
C GLN A 28 -19.71 -6.75 -38.19
N PHE A 29 -19.53 -5.82 -37.24
CA PHE A 29 -18.20 -5.42 -36.74
C PHE A 29 -17.40 -6.61 -36.21
N PHE A 30 -18.04 -7.48 -35.42
CA PHE A 30 -17.40 -8.69 -34.89
C PHE A 30 -17.01 -9.67 -35.99
N ARG A 31 -17.85 -9.85 -37.00
CA ARG A 31 -17.56 -10.76 -38.13
C ARG A 31 -16.41 -10.24 -38.99
N GLU A 32 -16.42 -8.95 -39.32
CA GLU A 32 -15.37 -8.32 -40.13
C GLU A 32 -14.02 -8.27 -39.42
N ASN A 33 -14.01 -8.02 -38.09
CA ASN A 33 -12.80 -7.85 -37.29
C ASN A 33 -12.41 -9.10 -36.48
N LYS A 34 -13.02 -10.24 -36.73
CA LYS A 34 -12.85 -11.48 -35.96
C LYS A 34 -11.38 -11.84 -35.70
N LYS A 35 -10.53 -11.79 -36.75
CA LYS A 35 -9.11 -12.13 -36.63
C LYS A 35 -8.36 -11.15 -35.74
N THR A 36 -8.65 -9.87 -35.84
CA THR A 36 -8.04 -8.79 -35.04
C THR A 36 -8.47 -8.91 -33.57
N ILE A 37 -9.75 -9.18 -33.33
CA ILE A 37 -10.31 -9.34 -31.98
C ILE A 37 -9.67 -10.55 -31.29
N TYR A 38 -9.59 -11.70 -31.98
CA TYR A 38 -8.91 -12.87 -31.42
C TYR A 38 -7.41 -12.63 -31.19
N GLY A 39 -6.75 -11.89 -32.10
CA GLY A 39 -5.34 -11.50 -31.92
C GLY A 39 -5.13 -10.66 -30.65
N ILE A 40 -6.00 -9.67 -30.41
CA ILE A 40 -5.95 -8.84 -29.19
C ILE A 40 -6.23 -9.68 -27.94
N LEU A 41 -7.21 -10.57 -27.97
CA LEU A 41 -7.53 -11.44 -26.84
C LEU A 41 -6.36 -12.37 -26.50
N ILE A 42 -5.74 -12.98 -27.52
CA ILE A 42 -4.57 -13.85 -27.33
C ILE A 42 -3.40 -13.03 -26.74
N ALA A 43 -3.15 -11.82 -27.27
CA ALA A 43 -2.09 -10.96 -26.74
C ALA A 43 -2.32 -10.59 -25.27
N LEU A 44 -3.57 -10.27 -24.86
CA LEU A 44 -3.92 -9.99 -23.48
C LEU A 44 -3.69 -11.21 -22.57
N VAL A 45 -4.05 -12.41 -23.04
CA VAL A 45 -3.82 -13.66 -22.27
C VAL A 45 -2.32 -13.92 -22.12
N VAL A 46 -1.53 -13.74 -23.17
CA VAL A 46 -0.06 -13.92 -23.11
C VAL A 46 0.57 -12.93 -22.14
N ILE A 47 0.15 -11.66 -22.17
CA ILE A 47 0.64 -10.64 -21.22
C ILE A 47 0.25 -11.02 -19.78
N ALA A 48 -0.99 -11.45 -19.56
CA ALA A 48 -1.43 -11.88 -18.23
C ALA A 48 -0.61 -13.08 -17.71
N LEU A 49 -0.38 -14.08 -18.56
CA LEU A 49 0.46 -15.24 -18.21
C LEU A 49 1.92 -14.84 -17.94
N ALA A 50 2.48 -13.92 -18.72
CA ALA A 50 3.83 -13.41 -18.51
C ALA A 50 3.93 -12.66 -17.15
N LEU A 51 2.94 -11.86 -16.79
CA LEU A 51 2.88 -11.17 -15.50
C LEU A 51 2.80 -12.16 -14.34
N VAL A 52 1.96 -13.18 -14.44
CA VAL A 52 1.83 -14.24 -13.41
C VAL A 52 3.15 -15.02 -13.29
N ALA A 53 3.77 -15.40 -14.41
CA ALA A 53 5.06 -16.08 -14.41
C ALA A 53 6.16 -15.21 -13.78
N TYR A 54 6.24 -13.93 -14.13
CA TYR A 54 7.17 -12.97 -13.52
C TYR A 54 6.97 -12.86 -12.01
N GLN A 55 5.72 -12.73 -11.57
CA GLN A 55 5.40 -12.64 -10.14
C GLN A 55 5.80 -13.93 -9.40
N LYS A 56 5.44 -15.10 -9.94
CA LYS A 56 5.67 -16.40 -9.28
C LYS A 56 7.14 -16.81 -9.28
N PHE A 57 7.87 -16.59 -10.38
CA PHE A 57 9.25 -17.10 -10.53
C PHE A 57 10.33 -16.08 -10.18
N TYR A 58 10.01 -14.78 -10.17
CA TYR A 58 10.99 -13.74 -9.89
C TYR A 58 10.70 -12.94 -8.62
N VAL A 59 9.46 -12.50 -8.42
CA VAL A 59 9.11 -11.62 -7.27
C VAL A 59 8.95 -12.44 -6.00
N GLN A 60 8.20 -13.53 -6.05
CA GLN A 60 7.86 -14.33 -4.87
C GLN A 60 9.10 -14.97 -4.20
N PRO A 61 10.02 -15.62 -4.89
CA PRO A 61 11.22 -16.19 -4.26
C PRO A 61 12.08 -15.14 -3.54
N LYS A 62 12.22 -13.95 -4.13
CA LYS A 62 12.96 -12.84 -3.49
C LYS A 62 12.22 -12.26 -2.28
N SER A 63 10.90 -12.27 -2.29
CA SER A 63 10.11 -11.85 -1.13
C SER A 63 10.18 -12.86 0.00
N ASP A 64 10.16 -14.15 -0.32
CA ASP A 64 10.29 -15.22 0.66
C ASP A 64 11.68 -15.22 1.31
N GLU A 65 12.73 -15.01 0.51
CA GLU A 65 14.11 -14.85 1.00
C GLU A 65 14.23 -13.63 1.92
N ALA A 66 13.73 -12.47 1.49
CA ALA A 66 13.76 -11.26 2.30
C ALA A 66 13.00 -11.43 3.63
N THR A 67 11.85 -12.10 3.60
CA THR A 67 11.06 -12.40 4.81
C THR A 67 11.84 -13.32 5.76
N ALA A 68 12.53 -14.33 5.23
CA ALA A 68 13.37 -15.21 6.05
C ALA A 68 14.51 -14.44 6.72
N GLN A 69 15.11 -13.48 6.02
CA GLN A 69 16.16 -12.61 6.57
C GLN A 69 15.65 -11.62 7.63
N MET A 70 14.38 -11.26 7.61
CA MET A 70 13.79 -10.38 8.63
C MET A 70 13.69 -11.04 10.01
N ILE A 71 13.48 -12.36 10.07
CA ILE A 71 13.25 -13.06 11.34
C ILE A 71 14.35 -12.79 12.39
N PRO A 72 15.65 -12.96 12.07
CA PRO A 72 16.70 -12.68 13.06
C PRO A 72 16.84 -11.18 13.37
N ALA A 73 16.65 -10.29 12.39
CA ALA A 73 16.65 -8.84 12.64
C ALA A 73 15.52 -8.41 13.58
N GLU A 74 14.32 -8.99 13.42
CA GLU A 74 13.20 -8.77 14.34
C GLU A 74 13.47 -9.36 15.73
N ALA A 75 14.21 -10.46 15.85
CA ALA A 75 14.61 -11.00 17.15
C ALA A 75 15.52 -10.01 17.90
N ASN A 76 16.53 -9.46 17.22
CA ASN A 76 17.41 -8.42 17.78
C ASN A 76 16.61 -7.16 18.15
N PHE A 77 15.67 -6.74 17.31
CA PHE A 77 14.79 -5.62 17.60
C PHE A 77 13.96 -5.85 18.89
N ARG A 78 13.37 -7.04 19.05
CA ARG A 78 12.60 -7.38 20.26
C ARG A 78 13.45 -7.42 21.52
N ASN A 79 14.73 -7.75 21.39
CA ASN A 79 15.70 -7.75 22.48
C ASN A 79 16.20 -6.34 22.82
N GLY A 80 15.84 -5.32 22.04
CA GLY A 80 16.33 -3.95 22.22
C GLY A 80 17.72 -3.70 21.61
N GLU A 81 18.25 -4.66 20.85
CA GLU A 81 19.55 -4.58 20.19
C GLU A 81 19.41 -3.83 18.85
N TYR A 82 19.03 -2.55 18.93
CA TYR A 82 18.61 -1.74 17.77
C TYR A 82 19.72 -1.54 16.73
N GLU A 83 20.97 -1.36 17.18
CA GLU A 83 22.14 -1.26 16.29
C GLU A 83 22.30 -2.55 15.47
N LEU A 84 22.23 -3.70 16.15
CA LEU A 84 22.37 -5.02 15.53
C LEU A 84 21.16 -5.34 14.62
N ALA A 85 19.96 -4.98 15.05
CA ALA A 85 18.75 -5.14 14.24
C ALA A 85 18.81 -4.31 12.96
N LEU A 86 19.36 -3.10 13.01
CA LEU A 86 19.46 -2.19 11.86
C LEU A 86 20.56 -2.61 10.89
N ASN A 87 21.77 -2.89 11.40
CA ASN A 87 22.98 -3.05 10.59
C ASN A 87 23.39 -4.51 10.38
N GLY A 88 22.89 -5.45 11.19
CA GLY A 88 23.34 -6.84 11.21
C GLY A 88 24.72 -7.02 11.82
N ASP A 89 25.26 -8.23 11.76
CA ASP A 89 26.57 -8.61 12.31
C ASP A 89 27.53 -9.21 11.26
N GLY A 90 27.13 -9.17 9.99
CA GLY A 90 27.85 -9.78 8.88
C GLY A 90 27.46 -11.23 8.59
N ASN A 91 26.88 -11.97 9.55
CA ASN A 91 26.28 -13.29 9.33
C ASN A 91 24.77 -13.19 9.12
N VAL A 92 24.16 -12.22 9.80
CA VAL A 92 22.72 -11.92 9.73
C VAL A 92 22.54 -10.52 9.18
N LEU A 93 21.62 -10.38 8.22
CA LEU A 93 21.30 -9.08 7.65
C LEU A 93 20.49 -8.24 8.65
N GLY A 94 20.83 -6.96 8.76
CA GLY A 94 20.00 -5.99 9.44
C GLY A 94 18.94 -5.38 8.50
N PHE A 95 17.97 -4.65 9.06
CA PHE A 95 16.89 -4.05 8.29
C PHE A 95 17.38 -3.11 7.18
N ALA A 96 18.45 -2.35 7.41
CA ALA A 96 19.03 -1.45 6.41
C ALA A 96 19.59 -2.23 5.21
N GLN A 97 20.25 -3.36 5.45
CA GLN A 97 20.76 -4.23 4.39
C GLN A 97 19.61 -4.92 3.63
N ILE A 98 18.59 -5.41 4.34
CA ILE A 98 17.39 -6.00 3.71
C ILE A 98 16.70 -4.98 2.80
N ILE A 99 16.58 -3.71 3.22
CA ILE A 99 16.05 -2.63 2.38
C ILE A 99 16.91 -2.42 1.14
N ASN A 100 18.23 -2.43 1.28
CA ASN A 100 19.15 -2.24 0.15
C ASN A 100 19.07 -3.38 -0.87
N ASP A 101 19.05 -4.61 -0.41
CA ASP A 101 19.16 -5.80 -1.27
C ASP A 101 17.81 -6.20 -1.89
N PHE A 102 16.73 -6.04 -1.16
CA PHE A 102 15.40 -6.50 -1.54
C PHE A 102 14.41 -5.35 -1.80
N GLY A 103 14.65 -4.15 -1.27
CA GLY A 103 13.76 -3.00 -1.38
C GLY A 103 12.36 -3.32 -0.87
N ALA A 104 11.33 -2.94 -1.64
CA ALA A 104 9.93 -3.21 -1.29
C ALA A 104 9.56 -4.71 -1.28
N LYS A 105 10.41 -5.60 -1.78
CA LYS A 105 10.21 -7.06 -1.75
C LYS A 105 10.47 -7.64 -0.35
N GLY A 106 11.26 -6.96 0.49
CA GLY A 106 11.45 -7.28 1.91
C GLY A 106 10.23 -7.03 2.79
N GLY A 107 9.11 -6.66 2.17
CA GLY A 107 7.91 -6.24 2.89
C GLY A 107 7.96 -4.75 3.23
N LYS A 108 6.77 -4.21 3.54
CA LYS A 108 6.64 -2.79 3.87
C LYS A 108 7.07 -2.50 5.30
N ASP A 109 6.94 -3.49 6.16
CA ASP A 109 7.19 -3.38 7.60
C ASP A 109 8.68 -3.20 7.91
N VAL A 110 9.58 -3.62 7.00
CA VAL A 110 11.03 -3.40 7.15
C VAL A 110 11.38 -1.92 7.31
N TYR A 111 10.65 -1.02 6.61
CA TYR A 111 10.86 0.42 6.77
C TYR A 111 10.41 0.96 8.12
N PHE A 112 9.35 0.37 8.69
CA PHE A 112 8.91 0.70 10.05
C PHE A 112 9.97 0.28 11.08
N TYR A 113 10.44 -0.95 11.02
CA TYR A 113 11.45 -1.46 11.95
C TYR A 113 12.77 -0.69 11.85
N ALA A 114 13.26 -0.43 10.62
CA ALA A 114 14.46 0.37 10.42
C ALA A 114 14.30 1.78 11.00
N GLY A 115 13.15 2.43 10.75
CA GLY A 115 12.87 3.76 11.27
C GLY A 115 12.77 3.81 12.79
N VAL A 116 12.20 2.79 13.43
CA VAL A 116 12.17 2.71 14.89
C VAL A 116 13.57 2.43 15.46
N CYS A 117 14.39 1.60 14.81
CA CYS A 117 15.80 1.43 15.22
C CYS A 117 16.54 2.76 15.19
N GLU A 118 16.46 3.52 14.12
CA GLU A 118 17.11 4.83 14.00
C GLU A 118 16.61 5.82 15.06
N LEU A 119 15.30 5.78 15.38
CA LEU A 119 14.72 6.60 16.43
C LEU A 119 15.33 6.28 17.79
N GLN A 120 15.46 4.99 18.13
CA GLN A 120 16.03 4.53 19.40
C GLN A 120 17.53 4.81 19.50
N LEU A 121 18.23 4.87 18.37
CA LEU A 121 19.64 5.21 18.29
C LEU A 121 19.89 6.75 18.29
N GLY A 122 18.82 7.56 18.30
CA GLY A 122 18.92 9.03 18.28
C GLY A 122 19.17 9.62 16.90
N ASN A 123 19.10 8.82 15.85
CA ASN A 123 19.29 9.28 14.45
C ASN A 123 17.96 9.78 13.88
N TYR A 124 17.43 10.83 14.46
CA TYR A 124 16.05 11.30 14.23
C TYR A 124 15.72 11.59 12.77
N GLN A 125 16.64 12.20 12.00
CA GLN A 125 16.38 12.48 10.59
C GLN A 125 16.28 11.20 9.77
N ALA A 126 17.17 10.22 10.00
CA ALA A 126 17.13 8.91 9.34
C ALA A 126 15.85 8.15 9.70
N ALA A 127 15.43 8.22 10.97
CA ALA A 127 14.15 7.65 11.43
C ALA A 127 12.98 8.20 10.63
N ILE A 128 12.88 9.52 10.46
CA ILE A 128 11.84 10.17 9.67
C ILE A 128 11.86 9.68 8.22
N ASP A 129 13.04 9.54 7.63
CA ASP A 129 13.22 9.16 6.23
C ASP A 129 12.78 7.71 5.98
N TYR A 130 13.04 6.79 6.91
CA TYR A 130 12.56 5.43 6.84
C TYR A 130 11.05 5.34 7.11
N LEU A 131 10.55 5.96 8.18
CA LEU A 131 9.14 5.91 8.57
C LEU A 131 8.21 6.51 7.50
N LYS A 132 8.64 7.54 6.80
CA LYS A 132 7.88 8.11 5.66
C LYS A 132 7.77 7.17 4.45
N LYS A 133 8.66 6.19 4.31
CA LYS A 133 8.60 5.18 3.26
C LYS A 133 7.68 4.00 3.64
N TYR A 134 7.32 3.88 4.92
CA TYR A 134 6.35 2.90 5.36
C TYR A 134 4.96 3.22 4.78
N ASN A 135 4.37 2.27 4.10
CA ASN A 135 3.04 2.39 3.49
C ASN A 135 2.22 1.09 3.66
N GLY A 136 2.38 0.42 4.79
CA GLY A 136 1.61 -0.75 5.18
C GLY A 136 0.10 -0.47 5.20
N LYS A 137 -0.70 -1.53 5.13
CA LYS A 137 -2.18 -1.43 5.15
C LYS A 137 -2.75 -1.53 6.56
N ASP A 138 -1.93 -1.93 7.53
CA ASP A 138 -2.32 -2.02 8.93
C ASP A 138 -2.50 -0.61 9.50
N ALA A 139 -3.71 -0.30 9.94
CA ALA A 139 -4.06 1.03 10.45
C ALA A 139 -3.34 1.35 11.77
N ILE A 140 -3.16 0.33 12.64
CA ILE A 140 -2.50 0.51 13.94
C ILE A 140 -1.02 0.79 13.71
N LEU A 141 -0.37 -0.01 12.87
CA LEU A 141 1.05 0.17 12.57
C LEU A 141 1.31 1.47 11.81
N SER A 142 0.40 1.89 10.92
CA SER A 142 0.47 3.17 10.22
C SER A 142 0.35 4.37 11.17
N ALA A 143 -0.57 4.31 12.13
CA ALA A 143 -0.69 5.32 13.16
C ALA A 143 0.56 5.37 14.05
N ARG A 144 1.10 4.20 14.42
CA ARG A 144 2.33 4.11 15.21
C ARG A 144 3.54 4.65 14.45
N ALA A 145 3.68 4.34 13.15
CA ALA A 145 4.73 4.92 12.32
C ALA A 145 4.64 6.46 12.27
N THR A 146 3.41 6.98 12.17
CA THR A 146 3.15 8.42 12.18
C THR A 146 3.50 9.04 13.53
N ALA A 147 3.17 8.40 14.64
CA ALA A 147 3.56 8.84 15.97
C ALA A 147 5.09 8.84 16.17
N CYS A 148 5.78 7.78 15.73
CA CYS A 148 7.25 7.72 15.78
C CYS A 148 7.93 8.84 14.97
N ILE A 149 7.31 9.32 13.88
CA ILE A 149 7.78 10.52 13.18
C ILE A 149 7.62 11.76 14.10
N GLY A 150 6.52 11.85 14.85
CA GLY A 150 6.34 12.89 15.86
C GLY A 150 7.44 12.85 16.93
N ASP A 151 7.74 11.65 17.47
CA ASP A 151 8.81 11.46 18.44
C ASP A 151 10.18 11.90 17.88
N ALA A 152 10.46 11.57 16.62
CA ALA A 152 11.69 12.00 15.96
C ALA A 152 11.76 13.52 15.79
N TYR A 153 10.63 14.19 15.51
CA TYR A 153 10.59 15.67 15.50
C TYR A 153 10.77 16.28 16.89
N VAL A 154 10.28 15.63 17.95
CA VAL A 154 10.61 16.03 19.34
C VAL A 154 12.12 15.94 19.57
N GLY A 155 12.76 14.85 19.15
CA GLY A 155 14.22 14.67 19.25
C GLY A 155 15.01 15.72 18.45
N LEU A 156 14.44 16.28 17.40
CA LEU A 156 14.99 17.41 16.62
C LEU A 156 14.61 18.78 17.19
N GLU A 157 13.92 18.83 18.33
CA GLU A 157 13.40 20.07 18.96
C GLU A 157 12.39 20.85 18.06
N LYS A 158 11.78 20.16 17.08
CA LYS A 158 10.78 20.70 16.16
C LYS A 158 9.37 20.40 16.68
N TYR A 159 9.01 21.01 17.78
CA TYR A 159 7.79 20.70 18.53
C TYR A 159 6.50 20.98 17.75
N SER A 160 6.48 22.02 16.92
CA SER A 160 5.31 22.35 16.10
C SER A 160 4.98 21.25 15.09
N GLU A 161 6.01 20.71 14.44
CA GLU A 161 5.89 19.60 13.51
C GLU A 161 5.49 18.32 14.24
N ALA A 162 6.06 18.06 15.42
CA ALA A 162 5.74 16.91 16.24
C ALA A 162 4.25 16.84 16.59
N VAL A 163 3.66 17.94 17.07
CA VAL A 163 2.23 18.05 17.39
C VAL A 163 1.38 17.63 16.18
N GLY A 164 1.68 18.17 14.99
CA GLY A 164 0.91 17.82 13.79
C GLY A 164 0.99 16.34 13.39
N TYR A 165 2.10 15.65 13.72
CA TYR A 165 2.21 14.21 13.49
C TYR A 165 1.46 13.39 14.54
N PHE A 166 1.45 13.79 15.82
CA PHE A 166 0.65 13.14 16.85
C PHE A 166 -0.85 13.29 16.61
N GLU A 167 -1.32 14.46 16.18
CA GLU A 167 -2.70 14.67 15.76
C GLU A 167 -3.11 13.75 14.61
N LYS A 168 -2.24 13.61 13.59
CA LYS A 168 -2.47 12.68 12.47
C LYS A 168 -2.50 11.23 12.93
N ALA A 169 -1.60 10.83 13.84
CA ALA A 169 -1.59 9.49 14.41
C ALA A 169 -2.86 9.19 15.19
N ALA A 170 -3.32 10.14 16.02
CA ALA A 170 -4.57 10.02 16.77
C ALA A 170 -5.80 9.94 15.86
N ALA A 171 -5.83 10.71 14.77
CA ALA A 171 -6.93 10.69 13.81
C ALA A 171 -6.96 9.38 12.98
N ALA A 172 -5.79 8.80 12.68
CA ALA A 172 -5.68 7.56 11.93
C ALA A 172 -5.98 6.31 12.77
N ALA A 173 -5.73 6.40 14.08
CA ALA A 173 -5.90 5.32 15.02
C ALA A 173 -7.22 5.47 15.80
N ASP A 174 -8.38 5.52 15.20
CA ASP A 174 -9.66 5.55 15.95
C ASP A 174 -9.81 4.30 16.85
N ASN A 175 -8.91 4.20 17.83
CA ASN A 175 -8.74 3.07 18.75
C ASN A 175 -8.18 3.54 20.09
N MET A 176 -7.96 2.59 21.02
CA MET A 176 -7.47 2.82 22.38
C MET A 176 -6.11 3.57 22.49
N PHE A 177 -5.37 3.75 21.40
CA PHE A 177 -4.08 4.45 21.39
C PHE A 177 -4.21 5.93 21.01
N SER A 178 -5.36 6.37 20.46
CA SER A 178 -5.55 7.75 20.00
C SER A 178 -5.35 8.77 21.11
N ASP A 179 -5.89 8.50 22.30
CA ASP A 179 -5.73 9.37 23.47
C ASP A 179 -4.27 9.49 23.92
N GLY A 180 -3.51 8.38 23.85
CA GLY A 180 -2.09 8.40 24.14
C GLY A 180 -1.30 9.32 23.22
N TYR A 181 -1.63 9.35 21.94
CA TYR A 181 -0.98 10.25 20.98
C TYR A 181 -1.34 11.72 21.21
N LEU A 182 -2.61 12.01 21.55
CA LEU A 182 -3.04 13.37 21.90
C LEU A 182 -2.37 13.85 23.19
N LEU A 183 -2.28 12.99 24.20
CA LEU A 183 -1.58 13.33 25.44
C LEU A 183 -0.10 13.63 25.21
N THR A 184 0.58 12.87 24.35
CA THR A 184 1.96 13.13 23.96
C THR A 184 2.12 14.46 23.23
N ALA A 185 1.11 14.87 22.45
CA ALA A 185 1.05 16.19 21.82
C ALA A 185 0.72 17.34 22.80
N GLY A 186 0.39 17.04 24.06
CA GLY A 186 -0.12 18.04 25.02
C GLY A 186 -1.54 18.50 24.72
N LEU A 187 -2.32 17.70 23.99
CA LEU A 187 -3.72 17.99 23.64
C LEU A 187 -4.66 17.19 24.54
N PRO A 188 -5.92 17.68 24.77
CA PRO A 188 -6.91 16.91 25.53
C PRO A 188 -7.28 15.63 24.80
N SER A 189 -7.54 14.54 25.55
CA SER A 189 -8.08 13.30 25.00
C SER A 189 -9.44 13.52 24.35
N LYS A 190 -9.79 12.72 23.37
CA LYS A 190 -11.15 12.69 22.78
C LYS A 190 -12.07 12.03 23.81
N GLU A 191 -13.09 12.77 24.28
CA GLU A 191 -14.21 12.21 25.03
C GLU A 191 -15.16 11.43 24.13
#